data_0850bd2b5b1644809b6d68a239f804ce
#
_entry.id   0850bd2b5b1644809b6d68a239f804ce
#
_cell.length_a   1.000
_cell.length_b   1.000
_cell.length_c   1.000
_cell.angle_alpha   90.00
_cell.angle_beta   90.00
_cell.angle_gamma   90.00
#
_symmetry.space_group_name_H-M   'P 1'
#
loop_
_entity.id
_entity.type
_entity.pdbx_description
1 polymer ?
#
loop_
_entity_poly.entity_id
_entity_poly.type
_entity_poly.pdbx_seq_one_letter_code
_entity_poly.pdbx_strand_id
1 'polypeptide(L)'
;DASVRSFAIALIVVMLYMMFYYGQAGVAAVVSLLFNTFFIFGIIDASGIVLSLPGMAGIVLTIGMAVDANVLIFERIREELGNGKGLGMAIKDGYKNSYSAIIDANVTTLLTGVILFAFGTGPIRGFANTLIIGIITSLFCGIFITRLVFELRLGRKLNISFWTKSTKDWFKNIKVDFLQKRKVAYMISGIVIAIGIGSLFTKGLNLGVDFVGGRSYQVRFDQPVSTQDLASSLAAQFVDEDGENLLPTVKTIGKDEYGMPTINGKRVTTFRIIPKEK
;
A
#
# COMPACT_ATOMS: atom_id res chain seq x y z
N ASP A 1 -4.92 -17.31 2.83
CA ASP A 1 -5.95 -16.97 3.81
C ASP A 1 -5.62 -15.72 4.65
N ALA A 2 -4.43 -15.62 5.26
CA ALA A 2 -4.07 -14.42 6.05
C ALA A 2 -4.06 -13.14 5.21
N SER A 3 -3.49 -13.15 4.01
CA SER A 3 -3.43 -11.99 3.10
C SER A 3 -4.82 -11.53 2.66
N VAL A 4 -5.73 -12.48 2.38
CA VAL A 4 -7.12 -12.18 2.00
C VAL A 4 -7.89 -11.59 3.18
N ARG A 5 -7.69 -12.09 4.40
CA ARG A 5 -8.30 -11.53 5.62
C ARG A 5 -7.79 -10.09 5.86
N SER A 6 -6.48 -9.87 5.77
CA SER A 6 -5.90 -8.53 5.94
C SER A 6 -6.42 -7.54 4.90
N PHE A 7 -6.55 -7.98 3.64
CA PHE A 7 -7.16 -7.20 2.56
C PHE A 7 -8.61 -6.82 2.88
N ALA A 8 -9.44 -7.79 3.28
CA ALA A 8 -10.85 -7.55 3.61
C ALA A 8 -11.00 -6.58 4.79
N ILE A 9 -10.18 -6.73 5.83
CA ILE A 9 -10.17 -5.82 6.99
C ILE A 9 -9.79 -4.41 6.55
N ALA A 10 -8.72 -4.24 5.76
CA ALA A 10 -8.29 -2.95 5.28
C ALA A 10 -9.39 -2.26 4.43
N LEU A 11 -10.03 -3.01 3.53
CA LEU A 11 -11.12 -2.52 2.70
C LEU A 11 -12.30 -2.03 3.55
N ILE A 12 -12.72 -2.84 4.54
CA ILE A 12 -13.84 -2.48 5.45
C ILE A 12 -13.50 -1.24 6.27
N VAL A 13 -12.30 -1.16 6.83
CA VAL A 13 -11.86 0.01 7.62
C VAL A 13 -11.89 1.28 6.78
N VAL A 14 -11.38 1.23 5.56
CA VAL A 14 -11.39 2.37 4.64
C VAL A 14 -12.82 2.77 4.26
N MET A 15 -13.70 1.82 3.95
CA MET A 15 -15.10 2.10 3.65
C MET A 15 -15.82 2.77 4.83
N LEU A 16 -15.63 2.24 6.04
CA LEU A 16 -16.21 2.81 7.26
C LEU A 16 -15.68 4.23 7.53
N TYR A 17 -14.36 4.44 7.36
CA TYR A 17 -13.75 5.76 7.49
C TYR A 17 -14.36 6.77 6.51
N MET A 18 -14.49 6.42 5.23
CA MET A 18 -15.07 7.29 4.21
C MET A 18 -16.53 7.65 4.50
N MET A 19 -17.34 6.68 4.93
CA MET A 19 -18.72 6.92 5.32
C MET A 19 -18.82 7.80 6.57
N PHE A 20 -17.98 7.54 7.57
CA PHE A 20 -17.96 8.32 8.80
C PHE A 20 -17.53 9.76 8.56
N TYR A 21 -16.48 9.98 7.76
CA TYR A 21 -15.90 11.31 7.56
C TYR A 21 -16.70 12.15 6.56
N TYR A 22 -17.07 11.59 5.40
CA TYR A 22 -17.75 12.31 4.31
C TYR A 22 -19.27 12.11 4.25
N GLY A 23 -19.82 11.32 5.13
CA GLY A 23 -21.27 11.08 5.18
C GLY A 23 -21.81 10.54 3.86
N GLN A 24 -22.76 11.27 3.26
CA GLN A 24 -23.42 10.82 2.01
C GLN A 24 -22.47 10.81 0.79
N ALA A 25 -21.50 11.71 0.73
CA ALA A 25 -20.46 11.67 -0.31
C ALA A 25 -19.56 10.45 -0.11
N GLY A 26 -19.29 10.03 1.13
CA GLY A 26 -18.56 8.81 1.45
C GLY A 26 -19.22 7.56 0.88
N VAL A 27 -20.55 7.51 0.79
CA VAL A 27 -21.24 6.39 0.13
C VAL A 27 -20.89 6.31 -1.36
N ALA A 28 -20.75 7.45 -2.05
CA ALA A 28 -20.31 7.45 -3.45
C ALA A 28 -18.87 6.93 -3.59
N ALA A 29 -17.98 7.27 -2.66
CA ALA A 29 -16.63 6.72 -2.63
C ALA A 29 -16.61 5.20 -2.36
N VAL A 30 -17.47 4.71 -1.46
CA VAL A 30 -17.61 3.27 -1.20
C VAL A 30 -18.08 2.52 -2.45
N VAL A 31 -19.08 3.05 -3.15
CA VAL A 31 -19.55 2.46 -4.42
C VAL A 31 -18.40 2.43 -5.44
N SER A 32 -17.68 3.54 -5.60
CA SER A 32 -16.52 3.62 -6.48
C SER A 32 -15.44 2.59 -6.12
N LEU A 33 -15.17 2.41 -4.82
CA LEU A 33 -14.17 1.47 -4.31
C LEU A 33 -14.57 0.00 -4.56
N LEU A 34 -15.85 -0.33 -4.41
CA LEU A 34 -16.36 -1.66 -4.73
C LEU A 34 -16.23 -1.96 -6.23
N PHE A 35 -16.58 -1.02 -7.11
CA PHE A 35 -16.37 -1.16 -8.54
C PHE A 35 -14.89 -1.27 -8.91
N ASN A 36 -14.03 -0.48 -8.27
CA ASN A 36 -12.58 -0.57 -8.46
C ASN A 36 -12.04 -1.95 -8.09
N THR A 37 -12.45 -2.48 -6.94
CA THR A 37 -12.07 -3.82 -6.49
C THR A 37 -12.55 -4.89 -7.48
N PHE A 38 -13.80 -4.78 -7.95
CA PHE A 38 -14.35 -5.67 -8.96
C PHE A 38 -13.56 -5.64 -10.27
N PHE A 39 -13.21 -4.45 -10.76
CA PHE A 39 -12.43 -4.31 -11.99
C PHE A 39 -11.00 -4.83 -11.83
N ILE A 40 -10.34 -4.57 -10.69
CA ILE A 40 -8.99 -5.11 -10.43
C ILE A 40 -9.00 -6.64 -10.54
N PHE A 41 -9.88 -7.30 -9.79
CA PHE A 41 -9.94 -8.77 -9.81
C PHE A 41 -10.39 -9.31 -11.17
N GLY A 42 -11.36 -8.67 -11.81
CA GLY A 42 -11.84 -9.07 -13.15
C GLY A 42 -10.75 -8.97 -14.21
N ILE A 43 -9.93 -7.91 -14.20
CA ILE A 43 -8.83 -7.74 -15.16
C ILE A 43 -7.69 -8.73 -14.86
N ILE A 44 -7.36 -8.96 -13.59
CA ILE A 44 -6.33 -9.93 -13.19
C ILE A 44 -6.71 -11.34 -13.66
N ASP A 45 -7.95 -11.76 -13.40
CA ASP A 45 -8.48 -13.05 -13.81
C ASP A 45 -8.49 -13.19 -15.34
N ALA A 46 -9.06 -12.22 -16.05
CA ALA A 46 -9.13 -12.22 -17.50
C ALA A 46 -7.75 -12.20 -18.19
N SER A 47 -6.73 -11.62 -17.54
CA SER A 47 -5.36 -11.57 -18.05
C SER A 47 -4.54 -12.81 -17.72
N GLY A 48 -5.06 -13.76 -16.96
CA GLY A 48 -4.33 -14.94 -16.51
C GLY A 48 -3.12 -14.65 -15.61
N ILE A 49 -3.12 -13.48 -14.96
CA ILE A 49 -2.01 -13.05 -14.09
C ILE A 49 -2.08 -13.84 -12.77
N VAL A 50 -1.00 -14.56 -12.45
CA VAL A 50 -0.90 -15.27 -11.18
C VAL A 50 -0.69 -14.27 -10.04
N LEU A 51 -1.62 -14.28 -9.11
CA LEU A 51 -1.59 -13.39 -7.94
C LEU A 51 -0.56 -13.88 -6.93
N SER A 52 0.57 -13.18 -6.85
CA SER A 52 1.63 -13.44 -5.88
C SER A 52 1.42 -12.62 -4.59
N LEU A 53 2.16 -12.96 -3.51
CA LEU A 53 2.11 -12.18 -2.26
C LEU A 53 2.46 -10.69 -2.47
N PRO A 54 3.51 -10.32 -3.22
CA PRO A 54 3.75 -8.92 -3.59
C PRO A 54 2.65 -8.33 -4.47
N GLY A 55 2.03 -9.13 -5.35
CA GLY A 55 0.87 -8.68 -6.12
C GLY A 55 -0.33 -8.30 -5.24
N MET A 56 -0.59 -9.08 -4.18
CA MET A 56 -1.61 -8.72 -3.18
C MET A 56 -1.27 -7.41 -2.46
N ALA A 57 0.01 -7.19 -2.11
CA ALA A 57 0.45 -5.92 -1.54
C ALA A 57 0.22 -4.74 -2.50
N GLY A 58 0.44 -4.94 -3.81
CA GLY A 58 0.12 -3.95 -4.83
C GLY A 58 -1.37 -3.60 -4.86
N ILE A 59 -2.26 -4.58 -4.77
CA ILE A 59 -3.72 -4.33 -4.69
C ILE A 59 -4.09 -3.52 -3.44
N VAL A 60 -3.57 -3.88 -2.27
CA VAL A 60 -3.84 -3.14 -1.02
C VAL A 60 -3.36 -1.69 -1.13
N LEU A 61 -2.18 -1.48 -1.71
CA LEU A 61 -1.64 -0.14 -1.95
C LEU A 61 -2.55 0.67 -2.87
N THR A 62 -2.98 0.11 -4.00
CA THR A 62 -3.82 0.82 -4.98
C THR A 62 -5.21 1.14 -4.45
N ILE A 63 -5.76 0.33 -3.52
CA ILE A 63 -7.00 0.66 -2.83
C ILE A 63 -6.85 1.92 -1.98
N GLY A 64 -5.74 2.06 -1.26
CA GLY A 64 -5.44 3.29 -0.51
C GLY A 64 -5.37 4.51 -1.43
N MET A 65 -4.68 4.39 -2.57
CA MET A 65 -4.58 5.47 -3.57
C MET A 65 -5.91 5.77 -4.28
N ALA A 66 -6.77 4.77 -4.47
CA ALA A 66 -8.10 4.98 -5.05
C ALA A 66 -8.98 5.88 -4.19
N VAL A 67 -8.86 5.75 -2.88
CA VAL A 67 -9.59 6.61 -1.93
C VAL A 67 -9.05 8.03 -1.94
N ASP A 68 -7.75 8.21 -2.11
CA ASP A 68 -7.11 9.53 -2.10
C ASP A 68 -7.63 10.44 -3.22
N ALA A 69 -7.86 9.91 -4.41
CA ALA A 69 -8.49 10.65 -5.50
C ALA A 69 -9.89 11.17 -5.12
N ASN A 70 -10.70 10.35 -4.44
CA ASN A 70 -12.03 10.76 -3.96
C ASN A 70 -11.93 11.82 -2.85
N VAL A 71 -11.00 11.66 -1.91
CA VAL A 71 -10.73 12.63 -0.84
C VAL A 71 -10.39 13.99 -1.43
N LEU A 72 -9.48 14.05 -2.40
CA LEU A 72 -9.06 15.29 -3.05
C LEU A 72 -10.25 16.01 -3.71
N ILE A 73 -11.09 15.28 -4.44
CA ILE A 73 -12.31 15.82 -5.06
C ILE A 73 -13.27 16.34 -3.99
N PHE A 74 -13.52 15.56 -2.93
CA PHE A 74 -14.49 15.93 -1.90
C PHE A 74 -14.06 17.15 -1.11
N GLU A 75 -12.76 17.25 -0.76
CA GLU A 75 -12.24 18.44 -0.08
C GLU A 75 -12.34 19.68 -0.98
N ARG A 76 -12.09 19.53 -2.28
CA ARG A 76 -12.26 20.65 -3.21
C ARG A 76 -13.73 21.07 -3.35
N ILE A 77 -14.66 20.10 -3.40
CA ILE A 77 -16.10 20.42 -3.37
C ILE A 77 -16.50 21.12 -2.06
N ARG A 78 -15.96 20.68 -0.92
CA ARG A 78 -16.18 21.34 0.39
C ARG A 78 -15.72 22.78 0.40
N GLU A 79 -14.55 23.04 -0.19
CA GLU A 79 -14.03 24.40 -0.36
C GLU A 79 -14.96 25.27 -1.21
N GLU A 80 -15.42 24.77 -2.35
CA GLU A 80 -16.33 25.50 -3.23
C GLU A 80 -17.72 25.75 -2.58
N LEU A 81 -18.20 24.79 -1.78
CA LEU A 81 -19.41 24.96 -0.95
C LEU A 81 -19.19 26.01 0.15
N GLY A 82 -18.01 26.04 0.76
CA GLY A 82 -17.61 27.06 1.76
C GLY A 82 -17.57 28.47 1.17
N ASN A 83 -17.25 28.59 -0.11
CA ASN A 83 -17.29 29.84 -0.87
C ASN A 83 -18.71 30.28 -1.28
N GLY A 84 -19.75 29.56 -0.83
CA GLY A 84 -21.16 29.91 -1.06
C GLY A 84 -21.74 29.45 -2.40
N LYS A 85 -21.03 28.59 -3.17
CA LYS A 85 -21.57 28.05 -4.42
C LYS A 85 -22.68 27.02 -4.15
N GLY A 86 -23.64 26.97 -5.04
CA GLY A 86 -24.69 25.94 -5.02
C GLY A 86 -24.10 24.54 -5.29
N LEU A 87 -24.74 23.49 -4.74
CA LEU A 87 -24.23 22.13 -4.73
C LEU A 87 -23.79 21.62 -6.13
N GLY A 88 -24.63 21.82 -7.17
CA GLY A 88 -24.30 21.36 -8.52
C GLY A 88 -23.07 22.06 -9.12
N MET A 89 -22.93 23.38 -8.88
CA MET A 89 -21.76 24.14 -9.32
C MET A 89 -20.51 23.76 -8.54
N ALA A 90 -20.63 23.58 -7.22
CA ALA A 90 -19.52 23.16 -6.36
C ALA A 90 -18.97 21.77 -6.76
N ILE A 91 -19.85 20.83 -7.10
CA ILE A 91 -19.43 19.51 -7.62
C ILE A 91 -18.71 19.68 -8.95
N LYS A 92 -19.26 20.43 -9.90
CA LYS A 92 -18.64 20.66 -11.21
C LYS A 92 -17.24 21.29 -11.10
N ASP A 93 -17.14 22.34 -10.30
CA ASP A 93 -15.88 23.07 -10.11
C ASP A 93 -14.87 22.27 -9.28
N GLY A 94 -15.33 21.51 -8.27
CA GLY A 94 -14.49 20.60 -7.47
C GLY A 94 -13.80 19.55 -8.34
N TYR A 95 -14.54 18.88 -9.23
CA TYR A 95 -13.94 17.95 -10.19
C TYR A 95 -12.96 18.64 -11.13
N LYS A 96 -13.36 19.77 -11.72
CA LYS A 96 -12.50 20.52 -12.65
C LYS A 96 -11.18 20.92 -12.01
N ASN A 97 -11.21 21.42 -10.79
CA ASN A 97 -10.04 21.94 -10.09
C ASN A 97 -9.15 20.85 -9.48
N SER A 98 -9.69 19.64 -9.26
CA SER A 98 -8.93 18.50 -8.75
C SER A 98 -8.30 17.65 -9.85
N TYR A 99 -8.79 17.74 -11.09
CA TYR A 99 -8.46 16.82 -12.18
C TYR A 99 -6.95 16.78 -12.49
N SER A 100 -6.32 17.94 -12.63
CA SER A 100 -4.89 18.03 -12.92
C SER A 100 -4.05 17.35 -11.83
N ALA A 101 -4.31 17.66 -10.57
CA ALA A 101 -3.55 17.09 -9.45
C ALA A 101 -3.69 15.57 -9.35
N ILE A 102 -4.91 15.04 -9.61
CA ILE A 102 -5.15 13.59 -9.59
C ILE A 102 -4.41 12.91 -10.74
N ILE A 103 -4.47 13.47 -11.95
CA ILE A 103 -3.78 12.89 -13.12
C ILE A 103 -2.27 12.92 -12.90
N ASP A 104 -1.71 14.06 -12.48
CA ASP A 104 -0.27 14.23 -12.30
C ASP A 104 0.29 13.23 -11.27
N ALA A 105 -0.37 13.06 -10.14
CA ALA A 105 0.04 12.10 -9.11
C ALA A 105 -0.02 10.65 -9.61
N ASN A 106 -1.07 10.30 -10.32
CA ASN A 106 -1.25 8.92 -10.81
C ASN A 106 -0.34 8.61 -12.00
N VAL A 107 -0.08 9.58 -12.89
CA VAL A 107 0.87 9.41 -14.00
C VAL A 107 2.28 9.14 -13.48
N THR A 108 2.71 9.87 -12.45
CA THR A 108 4.02 9.66 -11.81
C THR A 108 4.15 8.24 -11.24
N THR A 109 3.11 7.78 -10.54
CA THR A 109 3.09 6.43 -9.96
C THR A 109 2.96 5.35 -11.05
N LEU A 110 2.19 5.62 -12.11
CA LEU A 110 2.06 4.72 -13.25
C LEU A 110 3.41 4.54 -13.97
N LEU A 111 4.16 5.62 -14.16
CA LEU A 111 5.51 5.57 -14.75
C LEU A 111 6.43 4.66 -13.93
N THR A 112 6.39 4.81 -12.60
CA THR A 112 7.13 3.92 -11.69
C THR A 112 6.70 2.46 -11.85
N GLY A 113 5.39 2.19 -11.93
CA GLY A 113 4.84 0.86 -12.20
C GLY A 113 5.35 0.27 -13.52
N VAL A 114 5.37 1.06 -14.60
CA VAL A 114 5.87 0.64 -15.92
C VAL A 114 7.37 0.31 -15.86
N ILE A 115 8.17 1.12 -15.17
CA ILE A 115 9.61 0.85 -14.98
C ILE A 115 9.80 -0.47 -14.21
N LEU A 116 9.06 -0.67 -13.13
CA LEU A 116 9.12 -1.91 -12.35
C LEU A 116 8.65 -3.13 -13.16
N PHE A 117 7.70 -2.95 -14.07
CA PHE A 117 7.26 -4.02 -14.96
C PHE A 117 8.31 -4.38 -16.02
N ALA A 118 8.97 -3.37 -16.61
CA ALA A 118 9.96 -3.55 -17.67
C ALA A 118 11.27 -4.17 -17.16
N PHE A 119 11.75 -3.70 -16.00
CA PHE A 119 13.03 -4.12 -15.44
C PHE A 119 12.91 -5.13 -14.29
N GLY A 120 11.73 -5.25 -13.69
CA GLY A 120 11.49 -6.17 -12.58
C GLY A 120 11.39 -7.62 -13.03
N THR A 121 11.83 -8.53 -12.16
CA THR A 121 11.75 -9.97 -12.36
C THR A 121 10.92 -10.63 -11.27
N GLY A 122 10.33 -11.79 -11.55
CA GLY A 122 9.61 -12.60 -10.57
C GLY A 122 8.59 -11.83 -9.72
N PRO A 123 8.78 -11.73 -8.41
CA PRO A 123 7.86 -11.07 -7.48
C PRO A 123 7.65 -9.58 -7.75
N ILE A 124 8.69 -8.86 -8.20
CA ILE A 124 8.62 -7.43 -8.50
C ILE A 124 7.70 -7.17 -9.69
N ARG A 125 7.79 -8.00 -10.72
CA ARG A 125 6.92 -7.90 -11.91
C ARG A 125 5.45 -8.19 -11.57
N GLY A 126 5.20 -9.16 -10.66
CA GLY A 126 3.87 -9.44 -10.14
C GLY A 126 3.25 -8.25 -9.40
N PHE A 127 4.05 -7.56 -8.55
CA PHE A 127 3.65 -6.32 -7.90
C PHE A 127 3.37 -5.20 -8.92
N ALA A 128 4.25 -5.01 -9.90
CA ALA A 128 4.11 -3.97 -10.92
C ALA A 128 2.83 -4.14 -11.75
N ASN A 129 2.48 -5.37 -12.13
CA ASN A 129 1.24 -5.67 -12.85
C ASN A 129 0.01 -5.21 -12.07
N THR A 130 -0.11 -5.59 -10.81
CA THR A 130 -1.25 -5.22 -9.98
C THR A 130 -1.29 -3.73 -9.68
N LEU A 131 -0.13 -3.08 -9.54
CA LEU A 131 -0.02 -1.64 -9.38
C LEU A 131 -0.54 -0.88 -10.61
N ILE A 132 -0.11 -1.25 -11.82
CA ILE A 132 -0.55 -0.62 -13.07
C ILE A 132 -2.06 -0.78 -13.26
N ILE A 133 -2.58 -2.00 -13.13
CA ILE A 133 -4.01 -2.27 -13.23
C ILE A 133 -4.78 -1.45 -12.20
N GLY A 134 -4.33 -1.46 -10.95
CA GLY A 134 -4.98 -0.75 -9.86
C GLY A 134 -5.01 0.76 -10.06
N ILE A 135 -3.95 1.38 -10.58
CA ILE A 135 -3.92 2.82 -10.88
C ILE A 135 -4.93 3.16 -11.99
N ILE A 136 -4.94 2.40 -13.09
CA ILE A 136 -5.85 2.66 -14.21
C ILE A 136 -7.31 2.52 -13.77
N THR A 137 -7.63 1.45 -13.05
CA THR A 137 -8.99 1.21 -12.57
C THR A 137 -9.41 2.21 -11.50
N SER A 138 -8.50 2.62 -10.61
CA SER A 138 -8.76 3.61 -9.57
C SER A 138 -9.04 5.01 -10.15
N LEU A 139 -8.29 5.42 -11.16
CA LEU A 139 -8.56 6.67 -11.89
C LEU A 139 -9.95 6.65 -12.52
N PHE A 140 -10.27 5.57 -13.23
CA PHE A 140 -11.59 5.42 -13.83
C PHE A 140 -12.70 5.47 -12.78
N CYS A 141 -12.59 4.69 -11.72
CA CYS A 141 -13.62 4.62 -10.68
C CYS A 141 -13.71 5.92 -9.87
N GLY A 142 -12.59 6.49 -9.46
CA GLY A 142 -12.55 7.71 -8.64
C GLY A 142 -13.08 8.93 -9.38
N ILE A 143 -12.80 9.05 -10.68
CA ILE A 143 -13.27 10.20 -11.46
C ILE A 143 -14.66 9.94 -12.04
N PHE A 144 -14.86 8.81 -12.70
CA PHE A 144 -16.05 8.56 -13.51
C PHE A 144 -17.20 7.97 -12.68
N ILE A 145 -16.97 6.89 -11.95
CA ILE A 145 -18.04 6.23 -11.19
C ILE A 145 -18.55 7.14 -10.06
N THR A 146 -17.65 7.79 -9.32
CA THR A 146 -18.05 8.70 -8.24
C THR A 146 -18.87 9.87 -8.79
N ARG A 147 -18.47 10.44 -9.92
CA ARG A 147 -19.20 11.51 -10.59
C ARG A 147 -20.58 11.05 -11.05
N LEU A 148 -20.68 9.86 -11.65
CA LEU A 148 -21.95 9.28 -12.06
C LEU A 148 -22.93 9.14 -10.88
N VAL A 149 -22.45 8.68 -9.73
CA VAL A 149 -23.26 8.59 -8.51
C VAL A 149 -23.77 9.95 -8.07
N PHE A 150 -22.94 11.00 -8.14
CA PHE A 150 -23.39 12.36 -7.80
C PHE A 150 -24.39 12.91 -8.80
N GLU A 151 -24.19 12.72 -10.10
CA GLU A 151 -25.11 13.17 -11.13
C GLU A 151 -26.47 12.47 -11.02
N LEU A 152 -26.50 11.16 -10.74
CA LEU A 152 -27.74 10.41 -10.49
C LEU A 152 -28.47 10.92 -9.24
N ARG A 153 -27.76 11.27 -8.18
CA ARG A 153 -28.38 11.83 -6.96
C ARG A 153 -28.90 13.24 -7.18
N LEU A 154 -28.16 14.10 -7.88
CA LEU A 154 -28.59 15.44 -8.25
C LEU A 154 -29.82 15.41 -9.15
N GLY A 155 -29.86 14.52 -10.14
CA GLY A 155 -31.00 14.33 -11.02
C GLY A 155 -32.28 13.93 -10.26
N ARG A 156 -32.14 13.20 -9.16
CA ARG A 156 -33.25 12.84 -8.24
C ARG A 156 -33.57 13.92 -7.19
N LYS A 157 -32.93 15.10 -7.27
CA LYS A 157 -33.05 16.21 -6.30
C LYS A 157 -32.72 15.78 -4.85
N LEU A 158 -31.92 14.77 -4.68
CA LEU A 158 -31.43 14.33 -3.36
C LEU A 158 -30.35 15.26 -2.88
N ASN A 159 -30.41 15.68 -1.63
CA ASN A 159 -29.35 16.46 -1.02
C ASN A 159 -28.13 15.57 -0.79
N ILE A 160 -26.92 16.10 -1.06
CA ILE A 160 -25.64 15.39 -0.86
C ILE A 160 -24.84 16.17 0.17
N SER A 161 -24.58 15.55 1.31
CA SER A 161 -23.71 16.10 2.33
C SER A 161 -22.28 15.56 2.15
N PHE A 162 -21.28 16.44 2.23
CA PHE A 162 -19.84 16.14 2.17
C PHE A 162 -19.21 16.09 3.56
N TRP A 163 -20.00 16.09 4.61
CA TRP A 163 -19.59 16.00 6.02
C TRP A 163 -20.66 15.33 6.85
N THR A 164 -20.27 14.75 7.98
CA THR A 164 -21.18 14.36 9.04
C THR A 164 -21.31 15.48 10.06
N LYS A 165 -22.33 15.43 10.92
CA LYS A 165 -22.50 16.42 11.99
C LYS A 165 -21.26 16.55 12.88
N SER A 166 -20.55 15.45 13.10
CA SER A 166 -19.35 15.39 13.94
C SER A 166 -18.10 15.92 13.25
N THR A 167 -17.98 15.79 11.91
CA THR A 167 -16.74 16.11 11.18
C THR A 167 -16.75 17.49 10.53
N LYS A 168 -17.90 18.17 10.53
CA LYS A 168 -18.08 19.45 9.85
C LYS A 168 -17.08 20.53 10.27
N ASP A 169 -16.74 20.59 11.55
CA ASP A 169 -15.93 21.64 12.14
C ASP A 169 -14.58 21.14 12.71
N TRP A 170 -14.20 19.90 12.43
CA TRP A 170 -13.03 19.27 13.05
C TRP A 170 -11.71 20.02 12.83
N PHE A 171 -11.53 20.63 11.67
CA PHE A 171 -10.29 21.36 11.34
C PHE A 171 -10.48 22.88 11.16
N LYS A 172 -11.69 23.40 11.38
CA LYS A 172 -12.03 24.79 11.09
C LYS A 172 -11.32 25.80 11.98
N ASN A 173 -10.97 25.41 13.22
CA ASN A 173 -10.40 26.28 14.23
C ASN A 173 -8.91 26.03 14.49
N ILE A 174 -8.24 25.22 13.68
CA ILE A 174 -6.80 24.98 13.85
C ILE A 174 -6.02 26.17 13.31
N LYS A 175 -5.65 27.07 14.22
CA LYS A 175 -4.74 28.20 13.94
C LYS A 175 -3.31 27.79 14.31
N VAL A 176 -2.69 26.92 13.54
CA VAL A 176 -1.27 26.60 13.69
C VAL A 176 -0.47 27.49 12.77
N ASP A 177 0.35 28.36 13.34
CA ASP A 177 1.26 29.19 12.57
C ASP A 177 2.52 28.40 12.21
N PHE A 178 2.43 27.64 11.11
CA PHE A 178 3.50 26.79 10.59
C PHE A 178 4.74 27.60 10.19
N LEU A 179 4.53 28.83 9.68
CA LEU A 179 5.63 29.67 9.20
C LEU A 179 6.49 30.19 10.36
N GLN A 180 5.90 30.55 11.51
CA GLN A 180 6.66 30.95 12.69
C GLN A 180 7.46 29.80 13.29
N LYS A 181 6.91 28.56 13.24
CA LYS A 181 7.56 27.36 13.79
C LYS A 181 8.57 26.69 12.85
N ARG A 182 8.84 27.26 11.65
CA ARG A 182 9.77 26.69 10.67
C ARG A 182 11.16 26.41 11.22
N LYS A 183 11.69 27.27 12.11
CA LYS A 183 13.02 27.08 12.72
C LYS A 183 13.08 25.80 13.57
N VAL A 184 12.00 25.51 14.32
CA VAL A 184 11.88 24.30 15.13
C VAL A 184 11.80 23.05 14.21
N ALA A 185 11.03 23.14 13.12
CA ALA A 185 10.94 22.07 12.14
C ALA A 185 12.31 21.79 11.49
N TYR A 186 13.05 22.81 11.09
CA TYR A 186 14.40 22.67 10.54
C TYR A 186 15.37 22.03 11.53
N MET A 187 15.30 22.43 12.82
CA MET A 187 16.14 21.85 13.87
C MET A 187 15.84 20.36 14.07
N ILE A 188 14.57 19.99 14.18
CA ILE A 188 14.16 18.59 14.33
C ILE A 188 14.61 17.76 13.11
N SER A 189 14.33 18.26 11.91
CA SER A 189 14.75 17.57 10.67
C SER A 189 16.27 17.44 10.57
N GLY A 190 17.00 18.49 10.93
CA GLY A 190 18.47 18.48 10.95
C GLY A 190 19.03 17.44 11.92
N ILE A 191 18.47 17.33 13.12
CA ILE A 191 18.86 16.32 14.11
C ILE A 191 18.58 14.90 13.58
N VAL A 192 17.39 14.65 13.03
CA VAL A 192 17.01 13.34 12.49
C VAL A 192 17.94 12.93 11.34
N ILE A 193 18.23 13.87 10.43
CA ILE A 193 19.16 13.65 9.31
C ILE A 193 20.58 13.38 9.83
N ALA A 194 21.08 14.16 10.78
CA ALA A 194 22.40 13.96 11.36
C ALA A 194 22.53 12.59 12.05
N ILE A 195 21.51 12.17 12.81
CA ILE A 195 21.45 10.84 13.42
C ILE A 195 21.45 9.75 12.34
N GLY A 196 20.66 9.91 11.27
CA GLY A 196 20.59 8.97 10.15
C GLY A 196 21.95 8.81 9.44
N ILE A 197 22.58 9.93 9.11
CA ILE A 197 23.91 9.94 8.50
C ILE A 197 24.95 9.34 9.44
N GLY A 198 24.95 9.73 10.72
CA GLY A 198 25.85 9.15 11.72
C GLY A 198 25.67 7.63 11.87
N SER A 199 24.45 7.15 11.87
CA SER A 199 24.15 5.71 11.90
C SER A 199 24.65 5.00 10.64
N LEU A 200 24.53 5.63 9.48
CA LEU A 200 25.01 5.07 8.21
C LEU A 200 26.55 4.88 8.22
N PHE A 201 27.29 5.86 8.75
CA PHE A 201 28.75 5.77 8.84
C PHE A 201 29.24 4.81 9.95
N THR A 202 28.47 4.65 11.03
CA THR A 202 28.89 3.80 12.16
C THR A 202 28.45 2.36 12.04
N LYS A 203 27.22 2.13 11.56
CA LYS A 203 26.62 0.78 11.45
C LYS A 203 26.57 0.25 10.02
N GLY A 204 26.71 1.13 9.01
CA GLY A 204 26.53 0.78 7.62
C GLY A 204 25.08 0.40 7.28
N LEU A 205 24.88 -0.13 6.08
CA LEU A 205 23.62 -0.70 5.62
C LEU A 205 23.67 -2.22 5.73
N ASN A 206 22.69 -2.80 6.40
CA ASN A 206 22.54 -4.26 6.40
C ASN A 206 21.80 -4.66 5.11
N LEU A 207 22.58 -4.91 4.06
CA LEU A 207 22.07 -5.25 2.73
C LEU A 207 21.51 -6.68 2.73
N GLY A 208 20.40 -6.88 2.02
CA GLY A 208 19.86 -8.21 1.77
C GLY A 208 20.66 -8.97 0.71
N VAL A 209 20.37 -10.26 0.57
CA VAL A 209 21.05 -11.15 -0.42
C VAL A 209 20.94 -10.71 -1.87
N ASP A 210 19.90 -9.94 -2.19
CA ASP A 210 19.71 -9.41 -3.55
C ASP A 210 20.78 -8.35 -3.92
N PHE A 211 21.44 -7.78 -2.92
CA PHE A 211 22.50 -6.78 -3.09
C PHE A 211 23.90 -7.32 -2.79
N VAL A 212 24.01 -8.21 -1.81
CA VAL A 212 25.32 -8.78 -1.38
C VAL A 212 25.67 -10.01 -2.20
N GLY A 213 24.68 -10.61 -2.86
CA GLY A 213 24.80 -11.92 -3.49
C GLY A 213 24.49 -13.05 -2.49
N GLY A 214 24.78 -14.25 -2.89
CA GLY A 214 24.57 -15.43 -2.06
C GLY A 214 23.55 -16.40 -2.63
N ARG A 215 23.49 -17.61 -2.06
CA ARG A 215 22.59 -18.66 -2.50
C ARG A 215 21.48 -18.89 -1.48
N SER A 216 20.26 -19.04 -1.97
CA SER A 216 19.10 -19.34 -1.15
C SER A 216 18.67 -20.78 -1.41
N TYR A 217 18.61 -21.57 -0.36
CA TYR A 217 18.15 -22.95 -0.42
C TYR A 217 16.81 -23.08 0.32
N GLN A 218 15.86 -23.78 -0.30
CA GLN A 218 14.63 -24.19 0.38
C GLN A 218 14.76 -25.67 0.69
N VAL A 219 14.79 -26.01 1.97
CA VAL A 219 14.93 -27.39 2.43
C VAL A 219 13.70 -27.80 3.22
N ARG A 220 13.19 -28.97 2.92
CA ARG A 220 12.07 -29.58 3.63
C ARG A 220 12.61 -30.61 4.61
N PHE A 221 12.12 -30.56 5.85
CA PHE A 221 12.42 -31.54 6.88
C PHE A 221 11.17 -32.34 7.20
N ASP A 222 11.33 -33.64 7.44
CA ASP A 222 10.22 -34.54 7.80
C ASP A 222 9.78 -34.36 9.25
N GLN A 223 10.63 -33.74 10.08
CA GLN A 223 10.34 -33.44 11.49
C GLN A 223 10.52 -31.93 11.75
N PRO A 224 9.81 -31.39 12.75
CA PRO A 224 10.01 -30.00 13.15
C PRO A 224 11.43 -29.78 13.67
N VAL A 225 12.14 -28.83 13.08
CA VAL A 225 13.51 -28.46 13.48
C VAL A 225 13.50 -27.02 13.97
N SER A 226 14.22 -26.74 15.06
CA SER A 226 14.41 -25.39 15.57
C SER A 226 15.29 -24.57 14.59
N THR A 227 14.88 -23.33 14.32
CA THR A 227 15.65 -22.42 13.45
C THR A 227 17.02 -22.09 14.04
N GLN A 228 17.12 -22.04 15.36
CA GLN A 228 18.38 -21.75 16.06
C GLN A 228 19.36 -22.92 15.99
N ASP A 229 18.87 -24.13 16.24
CA ASP A 229 19.71 -25.34 16.16
C ASP A 229 20.19 -25.60 14.75
N LEU A 230 19.34 -25.34 13.75
CA LEU A 230 19.71 -25.46 12.36
C LEU A 230 20.75 -24.38 11.95
N ALA A 231 20.56 -23.12 12.38
CA ALA A 231 21.49 -22.06 12.08
C ALA A 231 22.89 -22.34 12.69
N SER A 232 22.94 -22.84 13.93
CA SER A 232 24.20 -23.18 14.58
C SER A 232 24.89 -24.38 13.94
N SER A 233 24.13 -25.41 13.55
CA SER A 233 24.64 -26.59 12.87
C SER A 233 25.21 -26.26 11.48
N LEU A 234 24.54 -25.37 10.76
CA LEU A 234 24.97 -24.91 9.44
C LEU A 234 26.18 -23.95 9.51
N ALA A 235 26.24 -23.10 10.53
CA ALA A 235 27.35 -22.18 10.75
C ALA A 235 28.69 -22.92 10.89
N ALA A 236 28.65 -24.14 11.44
CA ALA A 236 29.83 -24.97 11.55
C ALA A 236 30.34 -25.58 10.21
N GLN A 237 29.47 -25.60 9.19
CA GLN A 237 29.78 -26.21 7.89
C GLN A 237 30.02 -25.19 6.77
N PHE A 238 29.50 -23.96 6.92
CA PHE A 238 29.74 -22.89 5.96
C PHE A 238 30.90 -22.02 6.44
N VAL A 239 32.02 -22.09 5.72
CA VAL A 239 33.24 -21.33 5.99
C VAL A 239 33.47 -20.44 4.77
N ASP A 240 33.87 -19.18 4.98
CA ASP A 240 34.27 -18.31 3.89
C ASP A 240 35.68 -18.60 3.38
N GLU A 241 36.13 -17.85 2.37
CA GLU A 241 37.46 -18.02 1.79
C GLU A 241 38.61 -17.72 2.80
N ASP A 242 38.30 -16.95 3.85
CA ASP A 242 39.22 -16.58 4.93
C ASP A 242 39.19 -17.58 6.10
N GLY A 243 38.36 -18.61 6.05
CA GLY A 243 38.25 -19.66 7.07
C GLY A 243 37.36 -19.26 8.26
N GLU A 244 36.61 -18.15 8.20
CA GLU A 244 35.63 -17.75 9.21
C GLU A 244 34.29 -18.44 9.00
N ASN A 245 33.63 -18.83 10.10
CA ASN A 245 32.30 -19.45 10.04
C ASN A 245 31.24 -18.44 9.57
N LEU A 246 30.60 -18.74 8.46
CA LEU A 246 29.43 -17.96 7.94
C LEU A 246 28.21 -18.28 8.74
N LEU A 247 27.53 -17.24 9.27
CA LEU A 247 26.24 -17.39 9.96
C LEU A 247 25.08 -17.32 8.94
N PRO A 248 24.53 -18.46 8.52
CA PRO A 248 23.41 -18.45 7.57
C PRO A 248 22.16 -17.90 8.23
N THR A 249 21.38 -17.10 7.48
CA THR A 249 20.07 -16.65 7.94
C THR A 249 19.04 -17.73 7.65
N VAL A 250 18.49 -18.33 8.71
CA VAL A 250 17.47 -19.38 8.62
C VAL A 250 16.10 -18.79 8.91
N LYS A 251 15.14 -18.97 7.98
CA LYS A 251 13.75 -18.50 8.13
C LYS A 251 12.78 -19.63 7.79
N THR A 252 11.72 -19.77 8.59
CA THR A 252 10.61 -20.68 8.30
C THR A 252 9.74 -20.13 7.19
N ILE A 253 9.31 -20.98 6.25
CA ILE A 253 8.41 -20.65 5.15
C ILE A 253 7.15 -21.51 5.28
N GLY A 254 5.99 -20.85 5.43
CA GLY A 254 4.69 -21.50 5.64
C GLY A 254 4.40 -21.81 7.10
N LYS A 255 3.13 -21.67 7.49
CA LYS A 255 2.62 -21.97 8.82
C LYS A 255 1.23 -22.58 8.72
N ASP A 256 0.87 -23.52 9.63
CA ASP A 256 -0.49 -23.98 9.81
C ASP A 256 -1.35 -23.00 10.64
N GLU A 257 -2.61 -23.39 10.87
CA GLU A 257 -3.58 -22.61 11.66
C GLU A 257 -3.10 -22.37 13.12
N TYR A 258 -2.16 -23.18 13.60
CA TYR A 258 -1.53 -23.07 14.94
C TYR A 258 -0.14 -22.43 14.89
N GLY A 259 0.28 -21.88 13.73
CA GLY A 259 1.57 -21.25 13.56
C GLY A 259 2.74 -22.21 13.27
N MET A 260 2.46 -23.50 13.08
CA MET A 260 3.45 -24.51 12.71
C MET A 260 3.62 -24.55 11.17
N PRO A 261 4.85 -24.76 10.66
CA PRO A 261 5.08 -24.83 9.23
C PRO A 261 4.44 -26.09 8.61
N THR A 262 3.60 -25.92 7.58
CA THR A 262 2.97 -27.02 6.86
C THR A 262 2.99 -26.85 5.34
N ILE A 263 3.08 -27.95 4.60
CA ILE A 263 2.81 -28.04 3.16
C ILE A 263 1.90 -29.25 2.92
N ASN A 264 0.77 -29.05 2.23
CA ASN A 264 -0.24 -30.09 1.95
C ASN A 264 -0.76 -30.81 3.21
N GLY A 265 -1.01 -30.06 4.29
CA GLY A 265 -1.56 -30.60 5.54
C GLY A 265 -0.59 -31.46 6.37
N LYS A 266 0.65 -31.66 5.93
CA LYS A 266 1.69 -32.31 6.71
C LYS A 266 2.61 -31.26 7.35
N ARG A 267 2.95 -31.41 8.62
CA ARG A 267 3.89 -30.55 9.32
C ARG A 267 5.25 -30.62 8.65
N VAL A 268 5.70 -29.52 8.06
CA VAL A 268 6.99 -29.44 7.39
C VAL A 268 7.64 -28.13 7.78
N THR A 269 8.86 -28.24 8.25
CA THR A 269 9.70 -27.08 8.53
C THR A 269 10.52 -26.79 7.29
N THR A 270 10.19 -25.72 6.57
CA THR A 270 10.94 -25.29 5.39
C THR A 270 11.79 -24.09 5.78
N PHE A 271 13.09 -24.14 5.55
CA PHE A 271 14.03 -23.09 5.88
C PHE A 271 14.67 -22.51 4.62
N ARG A 272 14.89 -21.22 4.63
CA ARG A 272 15.72 -20.52 3.65
C ARG A 272 17.07 -20.22 4.28
N ILE A 273 18.10 -20.83 3.78
CA ILE A 273 19.46 -20.61 4.23
C ILE A 273 20.10 -19.58 3.30
N ILE A 274 20.50 -18.48 3.85
CA ILE A 274 21.16 -17.41 3.13
C ILE A 274 22.54 -17.26 3.76
N PRO A 275 23.63 -17.72 3.11
CA PRO A 275 24.97 -17.42 3.58
C PRO A 275 25.16 -15.90 3.60
N LYS A 276 25.63 -15.33 4.68
CA LYS A 276 26.12 -13.97 4.71
C LYS A 276 27.52 -13.99 4.11
N GLU A 277 27.65 -13.59 2.86
CA GLU A 277 28.95 -13.16 2.35
C GLU A 277 29.27 -11.75 2.89
N LYS A 278 30.50 -11.51 3.27
CA LYS A 278 30.99 -10.19 3.68
C LYS A 278 30.96 -9.18 2.56
#